data_7e97b4d749bdbc7dd4d37119fd42258a
#
_entry.id   7e97b4d749bdbc7dd4d37119fd42258a
#
_cell.length_a   1.000
_cell.length_b   1.000
_cell.length_c   1.000
_cell.angle_alpha   90.00
_cell.angle_beta   90.00
_cell.angle_gamma   90.00
#
_symmetry.space_group_name_H-M   'P 1'
#
loop_
_entity.id
_entity.type
_entity.pdbx_description
1 polymer ?
#
loop_
_entity_poly.entity_id
_entity_poly.type
_entity_poly.pdbx_seq_one_letter_code
_entity_poly.pdbx_strand_id
1 'polypeptide(L)'
;VNTYALDKRPLYVLEALTLHEAVPGHHLQISLNAELESLPSYRRNAYLSAFGEGWGLYSEFLGIEAGFYQDPYSDFGRLTYEMWRAARLVVDTGMHMYGWSRERAMKFMSENTALSLHNVKTETDRYISWPAQALSYKIGELTIKRLRHEAEQALGQDFDIREFHHQILRHGSVPMSVLEEQIQLYIKAELAKRAA
;
A
#
# COMPACT_ATOMS: atom_id res chain seq x y z
N VAL A 1 -10.12 -2.18 17.07
CA VAL A 1 -8.85 -2.81 17.50
C VAL A 1 -9.09 -4.29 17.72
N ASN A 2 -8.28 -5.15 17.08
CA ASN A 2 -8.37 -6.59 17.28
C ASN A 2 -7.60 -7.00 18.54
N THR A 3 -8.30 -7.54 19.52
CA THR A 3 -7.76 -7.97 20.82
C THR A 3 -7.53 -9.48 20.92
N TYR A 4 -7.77 -10.24 19.86
CA TYR A 4 -7.50 -11.68 19.83
C TYR A 4 -5.99 -11.96 19.77
N ALA A 5 -5.53 -12.92 20.57
CA ALA A 5 -4.13 -13.36 20.63
C ALA A 5 -3.12 -12.20 20.77
N LEU A 6 -3.27 -11.36 21.81
CA LEU A 6 -2.43 -10.19 22.07
C LEU A 6 -0.95 -10.53 22.22
N ASP A 7 -0.62 -11.73 22.72
CA ASP A 7 0.75 -12.25 22.80
C ASP A 7 1.44 -12.46 21.43
N LYS A 8 0.68 -12.43 20.34
CA LYS A 8 1.18 -12.51 18.96
C LYS A 8 1.17 -11.15 18.24
N ARG A 9 0.85 -10.06 18.95
CA ARG A 9 0.73 -8.71 18.39
C ARG A 9 1.77 -7.79 19.02
N PRO A 10 2.98 -7.70 18.46
CA PRO A 10 4.04 -6.87 19.00
C PRO A 10 3.67 -5.38 18.88
N LEU A 11 4.00 -4.61 19.91
CA LEU A 11 3.71 -3.17 19.94
C LEU A 11 4.50 -2.38 18.91
N TYR A 12 5.66 -2.84 18.53
CA TYR A 12 6.53 -2.16 17.55
C TYR A 12 5.93 -2.03 16.14
N VAL A 13 4.85 -2.74 15.83
CA VAL A 13 4.15 -2.59 14.53
C VAL A 13 3.03 -1.55 14.57
N LEU A 14 2.68 -0.98 15.73
CA LEU A 14 1.51 -0.11 15.89
C LEU A 14 1.61 1.18 15.09
N GLU A 15 2.79 1.77 15.00
CA GLU A 15 2.98 3.01 14.22
C GLU A 15 2.72 2.76 12.73
N ALA A 16 3.37 1.74 12.16
CA ALA A 16 3.14 1.36 10.77
C ALA A 16 1.67 0.99 10.51
N LEU A 17 1.06 0.20 11.39
CA LEU A 17 -0.35 -0.14 11.29
C LEU A 17 -1.25 1.09 11.35
N THR A 18 -0.96 2.04 12.25
CA THR A 18 -1.75 3.26 12.38
C THR A 18 -1.67 4.12 11.12
N LEU A 19 -0.48 4.26 10.54
CA LEU A 19 -0.29 4.98 9.28
C LEU A 19 -1.03 4.29 8.12
N HIS A 20 -1.09 2.95 8.10
CA HIS A 20 -1.81 2.17 7.12
C HIS A 20 -3.33 2.34 7.24
N GLU A 21 -3.87 2.18 8.44
CA GLU A 21 -5.32 2.11 8.67
C GLU A 21 -5.97 3.49 8.89
N ALA A 22 -5.26 4.44 9.50
CA ALA A 22 -5.81 5.73 9.87
C ALA A 22 -5.44 6.83 8.85
N VAL A 23 -4.63 7.80 9.27
CA VAL A 23 -4.20 8.95 8.46
C VAL A 23 -2.67 8.87 8.31
N PRO A 24 -2.14 8.92 7.08
CA PRO A 24 -2.80 9.23 5.80
C PRO A 24 -3.40 8.03 5.05
N GLY A 25 -3.45 6.82 5.65
CA GLY A 25 -3.85 5.58 5.01
C GLY A 25 -5.34 5.44 4.69
N HIS A 26 -5.90 4.26 4.96
CA HIS A 26 -7.25 3.87 4.52
C HIS A 26 -8.36 4.82 4.98
N HIS A 27 -8.33 5.26 6.24
CA HIS A 27 -9.39 6.16 6.74
C HIS A 27 -9.46 7.44 5.93
N LEU A 28 -8.34 8.12 5.70
CA LEU A 28 -8.31 9.34 4.89
C LEU A 28 -8.72 9.05 3.44
N GLN A 29 -8.14 8.04 2.81
CA GLN A 29 -8.40 7.70 1.41
C GLN A 29 -9.87 7.37 1.15
N ILE A 30 -10.50 6.56 2.02
CA ILE A 30 -11.90 6.15 1.87
C ILE A 30 -12.83 7.34 2.17
N SER A 31 -12.52 8.17 3.18
CA SER A 31 -13.31 9.36 3.49
C SER A 31 -13.31 10.34 2.32
N LEU A 32 -12.14 10.64 1.75
CA LEU A 32 -12.06 11.52 0.58
C LEU A 32 -12.84 10.94 -0.63
N ASN A 33 -12.75 9.61 -0.85
CA ASN A 33 -13.51 8.98 -1.93
C ASN A 33 -15.04 9.12 -1.74
N ALA A 34 -15.52 9.03 -0.50
CA ALA A 34 -16.94 9.19 -0.18
C ALA A 34 -17.45 10.64 -0.40
N GLU A 35 -16.57 11.64 -0.27
CA GLU A 35 -16.88 13.07 -0.46
C GLU A 35 -16.94 13.51 -1.94
N LEU A 36 -16.56 12.64 -2.89
CA LEU A 36 -16.57 12.95 -4.32
C LEU A 36 -18.00 12.91 -4.90
N GLU A 37 -18.87 13.85 -4.47
CA GLU A 37 -20.29 13.89 -4.84
C GLU A 37 -20.55 13.98 -6.35
N SER A 38 -19.62 14.51 -7.12
CA SER A 38 -19.70 14.56 -8.59
C SER A 38 -19.58 13.19 -9.25
N LEU A 39 -19.06 12.19 -8.54
CA LEU A 39 -18.95 10.82 -9.05
C LEU A 39 -20.25 10.04 -8.80
N PRO A 40 -20.64 9.16 -9.73
CA PRO A 40 -21.79 8.28 -9.52
C PRO A 40 -21.55 7.35 -8.32
N SER A 41 -22.65 6.94 -7.67
CA SER A 41 -22.62 6.17 -6.41
C SER A 41 -21.71 4.93 -6.48
N TYR A 42 -21.75 4.17 -7.58
CA TYR A 42 -20.92 2.99 -7.73
C TYR A 42 -19.41 3.32 -7.73
N ARG A 43 -19.01 4.49 -8.25
CA ARG A 43 -17.62 4.95 -8.23
C ARG A 43 -17.18 5.37 -6.82
N ARG A 44 -18.03 6.06 -6.08
CA ARG A 44 -17.74 6.47 -4.70
C ARG A 44 -17.61 5.29 -3.73
N ASN A 45 -18.27 4.17 -4.05
CA ASN A 45 -18.24 2.96 -3.23
C ASN A 45 -17.34 1.84 -3.82
N ALA A 46 -16.69 2.08 -4.97
CA ALA A 46 -15.78 1.12 -5.54
C ALA A 46 -14.48 1.04 -4.73
N TYR A 47 -14.05 -0.17 -4.43
CA TYR A 47 -12.75 -0.43 -3.82
C TYR A 47 -11.92 -1.32 -4.74
N LEU A 48 -10.88 -0.74 -5.34
CA LEU A 48 -9.90 -1.47 -6.13
C LEU A 48 -8.70 -1.76 -5.24
N SER A 49 -8.50 -3.02 -4.89
CA SER A 49 -7.57 -3.39 -3.82
C SER A 49 -6.13 -2.95 -4.08
N ALA A 50 -5.65 -2.98 -5.33
CA ALA A 50 -4.30 -2.49 -5.65
C ALA A 50 -4.14 -0.99 -5.39
N PHE A 51 -5.19 -0.20 -5.59
CA PHE A 51 -5.19 1.22 -5.26
C PHE A 51 -5.22 1.44 -3.74
N GLY A 52 -6.19 0.86 -3.04
CA GLY A 52 -6.35 1.08 -1.60
C GLY A 52 -5.19 0.51 -0.79
N GLU A 53 -4.85 -0.76 -1.00
CA GLU A 53 -3.75 -1.40 -0.27
C GLU A 53 -2.37 -0.84 -0.65
N GLY A 54 -2.22 -0.46 -1.91
CA GLY A 54 -1.02 0.25 -2.38
C GLY A 54 -0.84 1.58 -1.68
N TRP A 55 -1.92 2.36 -1.54
CA TRP A 55 -1.92 3.60 -0.78
C TRP A 55 -1.63 3.37 0.70
N GLY A 56 -2.26 2.36 1.34
CA GLY A 56 -1.99 1.99 2.73
C GLY A 56 -0.52 1.66 2.99
N LEU A 57 0.09 0.81 2.14
CA LEU A 57 1.51 0.46 2.28
C LEU A 57 2.44 1.64 1.96
N TYR A 58 2.08 2.48 0.99
CA TYR A 58 2.78 3.73 0.71
C TYR A 58 2.70 4.71 1.90
N SER A 59 1.58 4.74 2.62
CA SER A 59 1.42 5.54 3.83
C SER A 59 2.35 5.10 4.97
N GLU A 60 2.59 3.79 5.11
CA GLU A 60 3.63 3.29 6.03
C GLU A 60 5.02 3.83 5.66
N PHE A 61 5.36 3.87 4.37
CA PHE A 61 6.62 4.45 3.89
C PHE A 61 6.71 5.95 4.16
N LEU A 62 5.64 6.73 3.98
CA LEU A 62 5.61 8.16 4.27
C LEU A 62 5.96 8.47 5.73
N GLY A 63 5.71 7.54 6.64
CA GLY A 63 6.08 7.68 8.05
C GLY A 63 7.57 7.91 8.27
N ILE A 64 8.45 7.46 7.36
CA ILE A 64 9.89 7.72 7.41
C ILE A 64 10.14 9.22 7.21
N GLU A 65 9.57 9.79 6.17
CA GLU A 65 9.76 11.21 5.82
C GLU A 65 9.09 12.15 6.82
N ALA A 66 7.97 11.71 7.40
CA ALA A 66 7.25 12.44 8.44
C ALA A 66 7.88 12.31 9.84
N GLY A 67 8.94 11.49 10.00
CA GLY A 67 9.66 11.32 11.26
C GLY A 67 8.89 10.55 12.34
N PHE A 68 7.98 9.64 11.95
CA PHE A 68 7.22 8.83 12.91
C PHE A 68 8.07 7.74 13.57
N TYR A 69 8.93 7.07 12.81
CA TYR A 69 9.75 5.95 13.27
C TYR A 69 10.99 6.45 14.00
N GLN A 70 10.83 6.88 15.27
CA GLN A 70 11.89 7.54 16.03
C GLN A 70 12.80 6.55 16.76
N ASP A 71 12.42 5.30 16.88
CA ASP A 71 13.23 4.26 17.50
C ASP A 71 13.44 3.06 16.58
N PRO A 72 14.53 2.27 16.78
CA PRO A 72 14.83 1.13 15.93
C PRO A 72 13.76 0.03 15.92
N TYR A 73 12.95 -0.08 16.95
CA TYR A 73 11.90 -1.09 17.03
C TYR A 73 10.70 -0.72 16.16
N SER A 74 10.30 0.56 16.17
CA SER A 74 9.20 1.02 15.32
C SER A 74 9.57 0.96 13.84
N ASP A 75 10.81 1.30 13.45
CA ASP A 75 11.27 1.11 12.06
C ASP A 75 11.40 -0.37 11.70
N PHE A 76 11.83 -1.23 12.62
CA PHE A 76 11.79 -2.67 12.42
C PHE A 76 10.35 -3.18 12.21
N GLY A 77 9.38 -2.61 12.90
CA GLY A 77 7.95 -2.91 12.71
C GLY A 77 7.49 -2.60 11.28
N ARG A 78 7.84 -1.43 10.77
CA ARG A 78 7.60 -1.03 9.39
C ARG A 78 8.26 -1.99 8.39
N LEU A 79 9.55 -2.29 8.59
CA LEU A 79 10.29 -3.23 7.74
C LEU A 79 9.68 -4.64 7.77
N THR A 80 9.21 -5.09 8.93
CA THR A 80 8.50 -6.36 9.08
C THR A 80 7.23 -6.38 8.21
N TYR A 81 6.47 -5.30 8.21
CA TYR A 81 5.28 -5.17 7.39
C TYR A 81 5.60 -5.06 5.90
N GLU A 82 6.61 -4.31 5.53
CA GLU A 82 7.07 -4.21 4.14
C GLU A 82 7.53 -5.56 3.60
N MET A 83 8.36 -6.29 4.37
CA MET A 83 8.85 -7.62 4.00
C MET A 83 7.71 -8.64 3.90
N TRP A 84 6.76 -8.57 4.80
CA TRP A 84 5.56 -9.42 4.73
C TRP A 84 4.81 -9.21 3.41
N ARG A 85 4.57 -7.95 2.99
CA ARG A 85 3.88 -7.65 1.73
C ARG A 85 4.73 -8.04 0.51
N ALA A 86 6.04 -7.93 0.57
CA ALA A 86 6.92 -8.44 -0.48
C ALA A 86 6.85 -9.97 -0.59
N ALA A 87 6.89 -10.69 0.54
CA ALA A 87 6.78 -12.16 0.55
C ALA A 87 5.44 -12.66 -0.01
N ARG A 88 4.35 -11.88 0.14
CA ARG A 88 3.04 -12.19 -0.46
C ARG A 88 3.10 -12.32 -1.99
N LEU A 89 3.92 -11.52 -2.68
CA LEU A 89 4.10 -11.61 -4.13
C LEU A 89 4.58 -13.00 -4.55
N VAL A 90 5.45 -13.60 -3.74
CA VAL A 90 6.03 -14.92 -4.03
C VAL A 90 5.05 -16.04 -3.69
N VAL A 91 4.43 -16.00 -2.51
CA VAL A 91 3.60 -17.12 -2.05
C VAL A 91 2.25 -17.19 -2.76
N ASP A 92 1.62 -16.06 -3.06
CA ASP A 92 0.34 -16.02 -3.80
C ASP A 92 0.54 -16.59 -5.22
N THR A 93 1.50 -16.06 -5.97
CA THR A 93 1.84 -16.57 -7.30
C THR A 93 2.36 -18.01 -7.24
N GLY A 94 3.14 -18.34 -6.21
CA GLY A 94 3.62 -19.69 -5.95
C GLY A 94 2.48 -20.70 -5.87
N MET A 95 1.46 -20.40 -5.07
CA MET A 95 0.31 -21.30 -4.87
C MET A 95 -0.60 -21.34 -6.10
N HIS A 96 -1.00 -20.18 -6.64
CA HIS A 96 -2.05 -20.11 -7.65
C HIS A 96 -1.55 -20.32 -9.08
N MET A 97 -0.28 -20.02 -9.37
CA MET A 97 0.30 -20.18 -10.72
C MET A 97 1.25 -21.36 -10.82
N TYR A 98 1.96 -21.70 -9.73
CA TYR A 98 3.03 -22.72 -9.77
C TYR A 98 2.74 -23.94 -8.90
N GLY A 99 1.52 -24.07 -8.37
CA GLY A 99 1.08 -25.25 -7.64
C GLY A 99 1.83 -25.53 -6.34
N TRP A 100 2.31 -24.48 -5.65
CA TRP A 100 2.93 -24.67 -4.34
C TRP A 100 1.91 -25.20 -3.34
N SER A 101 2.35 -26.15 -2.52
CA SER A 101 1.53 -26.61 -1.40
C SER A 101 1.44 -25.51 -0.33
N ARG A 102 0.42 -25.60 0.50
CA ARG A 102 0.24 -24.77 1.69
C ARG A 102 1.48 -24.78 2.58
N GLU A 103 2.06 -25.95 2.81
CA GLU A 103 3.25 -26.14 3.66
C GLU A 103 4.47 -25.42 3.06
N ARG A 104 4.63 -25.46 1.73
CA ARG A 104 5.72 -24.74 1.04
C ARG A 104 5.56 -23.23 1.19
N ALA A 105 4.35 -22.71 1.03
CA ALA A 105 4.05 -21.28 1.22
C ALA A 105 4.31 -20.86 2.68
N MET A 106 3.83 -21.63 3.65
CA MET A 106 4.08 -21.38 5.08
C MET A 106 5.58 -21.40 5.41
N LYS A 107 6.34 -22.37 4.87
CA LYS A 107 7.79 -22.46 5.06
C LYS A 107 8.47 -21.20 4.52
N PHE A 108 8.16 -20.79 3.29
CA PHE A 108 8.72 -19.56 2.70
C PHE A 108 8.44 -18.33 3.57
N MET A 109 7.18 -18.16 4.03
CA MET A 109 6.82 -17.03 4.89
C MET A 109 7.59 -17.06 6.21
N SER A 110 7.70 -18.22 6.87
CA SER A 110 8.39 -18.33 8.16
C SER A 110 9.90 -18.13 8.08
N GLU A 111 10.52 -18.46 6.94
CA GLU A 111 11.95 -18.28 6.71
C GLU A 111 12.35 -16.88 6.26
N ASN A 112 11.39 -16.10 5.72
CA ASN A 112 11.66 -14.79 5.11
C ASN A 112 10.95 -13.62 5.79
N THR A 113 10.19 -13.85 6.85
CA THR A 113 9.50 -12.78 7.58
C THR A 113 9.67 -12.94 9.09
N ALA A 114 9.48 -11.85 9.83
CA ALA A 114 9.45 -11.86 11.29
C ALA A 114 8.06 -12.16 11.88
N LEU A 115 7.13 -12.68 11.07
CA LEU A 115 5.78 -13.02 11.52
C LEU A 115 5.79 -14.22 12.45
N SER A 116 4.89 -14.20 13.46
CA SER A 116 4.65 -15.38 14.27
C SER A 116 4.11 -16.55 13.43
N LEU A 117 4.41 -17.78 13.81
CA LEU A 117 3.88 -18.97 13.11
C LEU A 117 2.35 -18.99 13.06
N HIS A 118 1.69 -18.40 14.06
CA HIS A 118 0.23 -18.23 14.06
C HIS A 118 -0.20 -17.34 12.90
N ASN A 119 0.45 -16.18 12.72
CA ASN A 119 0.14 -15.25 11.62
C ASN A 119 0.46 -15.88 10.27
N VAL A 120 1.61 -16.56 10.14
CA VAL A 120 1.99 -17.27 8.90
C VAL A 120 0.90 -18.25 8.48
N LYS A 121 0.38 -19.05 9.42
CA LYS A 121 -0.71 -20.00 9.16
C LYS A 121 -1.97 -19.29 8.70
N THR A 122 -2.45 -18.33 9.48
CA THR A 122 -3.70 -17.62 9.21
C THR A 122 -3.65 -16.86 7.88
N GLU A 123 -2.54 -16.23 7.59
CA GLU A 123 -2.35 -15.48 6.36
C GLU A 123 -2.23 -16.40 5.13
N THR A 124 -1.52 -17.52 5.24
CA THR A 124 -1.45 -18.49 4.14
C THR A 124 -2.85 -19.04 3.81
N ASP A 125 -3.65 -19.37 4.82
CA ASP A 125 -5.02 -19.83 4.63
C ASP A 125 -5.92 -18.75 3.98
N ARG A 126 -5.71 -17.48 4.34
CA ARG A 126 -6.37 -16.34 3.69
C ARG A 126 -6.00 -16.22 2.21
N TYR A 127 -4.71 -16.36 1.85
CA TYR A 127 -4.27 -16.26 0.45
C TYR A 127 -4.85 -17.39 -0.41
N ILE A 128 -4.98 -18.60 0.13
CA ILE A 128 -5.64 -19.72 -0.58
C ILE A 128 -7.08 -19.37 -0.92
N SER A 129 -7.82 -18.77 -0.01
CA SER A 129 -9.23 -18.45 -0.19
C SER A 129 -9.49 -17.14 -0.95
N TRP A 130 -8.47 -16.30 -1.13
CA TRP A 130 -8.61 -15.00 -1.81
C TRP A 130 -7.44 -14.75 -2.78
N PRO A 131 -7.41 -15.44 -3.94
CA PRO A 131 -6.35 -15.34 -4.93
C PRO A 131 -6.11 -13.90 -5.39
N ALA A 132 -4.84 -13.52 -5.53
CA ALA A 132 -4.35 -12.23 -6.00
C ALA A 132 -4.59 -11.02 -5.08
N GLN A 133 -5.45 -11.09 -4.04
CA GLN A 133 -5.61 -9.99 -3.10
C GLN A 133 -4.28 -9.65 -2.40
N ALA A 134 -3.51 -10.66 -2.05
CA ALA A 134 -2.21 -10.49 -1.40
C ALA A 134 -1.17 -9.73 -2.23
N LEU A 135 -1.30 -9.72 -3.56
CA LEU A 135 -0.43 -8.98 -4.48
C LEU A 135 -0.67 -7.47 -4.45
N SER A 136 -1.89 -7.05 -4.12
CA SER A 136 -2.39 -5.68 -4.22
C SER A 136 -1.50 -4.67 -3.50
N TYR A 137 -1.05 -4.99 -2.31
CA TYR A 137 -0.26 -4.13 -1.43
C TYR A 137 1.05 -3.67 -2.10
N LYS A 138 1.91 -4.63 -2.41
CA LYS A 138 3.25 -4.31 -2.92
C LYS A 138 3.24 -3.83 -4.36
N ILE A 139 2.36 -4.36 -5.22
CA ILE A 139 2.19 -3.88 -6.60
C ILE A 139 1.70 -2.43 -6.60
N GLY A 140 0.69 -2.11 -5.78
CA GLY A 140 0.17 -0.75 -5.68
C GLY A 140 1.21 0.23 -5.14
N GLU A 141 1.89 -0.12 -4.05
CA GLU A 141 2.94 0.71 -3.45
C GLU A 141 4.11 0.97 -4.43
N LEU A 142 4.60 -0.07 -5.10
CA LEU A 142 5.67 0.07 -6.08
C LEU A 142 5.26 0.98 -7.25
N THR A 143 4.01 0.88 -7.69
CA THR A 143 3.46 1.76 -8.73
C THR A 143 3.43 3.21 -8.26
N ILE A 144 2.91 3.48 -7.06
CA ILE A 144 2.84 4.84 -6.50
C ILE A 144 4.25 5.43 -6.32
N LYS A 145 5.19 4.65 -5.77
CA LYS A 145 6.59 5.10 -5.58
C LYS A 145 7.29 5.39 -6.92
N ARG A 146 7.07 4.56 -7.93
CA ARG A 146 7.58 4.80 -9.27
C ARG A 146 7.03 6.10 -9.87
N LEU A 147 5.72 6.30 -9.80
CA LEU A 147 5.05 7.51 -10.31
C LEU A 147 5.50 8.76 -9.56
N ARG A 148 5.72 8.67 -8.25
CA ARG A 148 6.30 9.74 -7.46
C ARG A 148 7.70 10.09 -7.94
N HIS A 149 8.56 9.09 -8.09
CA HIS A 149 9.92 9.30 -8.59
C HIS A 149 9.93 9.95 -9.98
N GLU A 150 9.06 9.51 -10.90
CA GLU A 150 8.91 10.12 -12.22
C GLU A 150 8.49 11.59 -12.12
N ALA A 151 7.54 11.94 -11.24
CA ALA A 151 7.11 13.31 -11.00
C ALA A 151 8.22 14.16 -10.37
N GLU A 152 8.94 13.65 -9.38
CA GLU A 152 10.10 14.31 -8.76
C GLU A 152 11.19 14.62 -9.80
N GLN A 153 11.52 13.66 -10.66
CA GLN A 153 12.52 13.86 -11.71
C GLN A 153 12.08 14.87 -12.77
N ALA A 154 10.83 14.82 -13.19
CA ALA A 154 10.31 15.71 -14.23
C ALA A 154 10.11 17.16 -13.75
N LEU A 155 9.61 17.32 -12.54
CA LEU A 155 9.23 18.62 -11.98
C LEU A 155 10.37 19.28 -11.19
N GLY A 156 11.33 18.52 -10.66
CA GLY A 156 12.46 19.04 -9.92
C GLY A 156 12.04 19.92 -8.75
N GLN A 157 12.46 21.19 -8.74
CA GLN A 157 12.17 22.15 -7.66
C GLN A 157 10.68 22.54 -7.54
N ASP A 158 9.88 22.30 -8.58
CA ASP A 158 8.43 22.60 -8.56
C ASP A 158 7.60 21.39 -8.14
N PHE A 159 8.22 20.27 -7.79
CA PHE A 159 7.50 19.13 -7.24
C PHE A 159 6.95 19.47 -5.85
N ASP A 160 5.63 19.39 -5.69
CA ASP A 160 4.96 19.45 -4.38
C ASP A 160 4.33 18.10 -4.07
N ILE A 161 4.81 17.46 -3.01
CA ILE A 161 4.32 16.15 -2.56
C ILE A 161 2.84 16.18 -2.18
N ARG A 162 2.33 17.30 -1.68
CA ARG A 162 0.90 17.45 -1.31
C ARG A 162 0.03 17.45 -2.55
N GLU A 163 0.48 18.14 -3.61
CA GLU A 163 -0.21 18.14 -4.89
C GLU A 163 -0.15 16.75 -5.54
N PHE A 164 1.00 16.08 -5.49
CA PHE A 164 1.13 14.71 -5.97
C PHE A 164 0.13 13.77 -5.26
N HIS A 165 0.03 13.83 -3.93
CA HIS A 165 -0.95 13.03 -3.18
C HIS A 165 -2.39 13.41 -3.54
N HIS A 166 -2.66 14.70 -3.73
CA HIS A 166 -3.96 15.16 -4.20
C HIS A 166 -4.30 14.55 -5.57
N GLN A 167 -3.35 14.54 -6.50
CA GLN A 167 -3.55 13.93 -7.83
C GLN A 167 -3.84 12.43 -7.77
N ILE A 168 -3.26 11.69 -6.81
CA ILE A 168 -3.58 10.28 -6.58
C ILE A 168 -5.03 10.12 -6.10
N LEU A 169 -5.44 10.89 -5.09
CA LEU A 169 -6.68 10.65 -4.34
C LEU A 169 -7.92 11.31 -4.94
N ARG A 170 -7.76 12.41 -5.69
CA ARG A 170 -8.87 13.27 -6.18
C ARG A 170 -9.89 12.58 -7.10
N HIS A 171 -9.56 11.47 -7.68
CA HIS A 171 -10.44 10.74 -8.61
C HIS A 171 -11.05 9.48 -7.98
N GLY A 172 -10.82 9.27 -6.68
CA GLY A 172 -11.22 8.07 -5.96
C GLY A 172 -10.43 6.83 -6.41
N SER A 173 -10.92 5.66 -6.02
CA SER A 173 -10.29 4.38 -6.36
C SER A 173 -10.34 4.11 -7.86
N VAL A 174 -9.18 3.94 -8.50
CA VAL A 174 -9.01 3.70 -9.94
C VAL A 174 -8.09 2.53 -10.21
N PRO A 175 -8.16 1.86 -11.39
CA PRO A 175 -7.14 0.91 -11.81
C PRO A 175 -5.76 1.55 -11.88
N MET A 176 -4.69 0.77 -11.64
CA MET A 176 -3.32 1.29 -11.65
C MET A 176 -2.93 1.94 -12.99
N SER A 177 -3.37 1.39 -14.11
CA SER A 177 -3.13 1.98 -15.45
C SER A 177 -3.78 3.36 -15.60
N VAL A 178 -4.96 3.55 -15.04
CA VAL A 178 -5.65 4.85 -15.04
C VAL A 178 -4.92 5.84 -14.13
N LEU A 179 -4.44 5.39 -12.96
CA LEU A 179 -3.61 6.21 -12.08
C LEU A 179 -2.33 6.68 -12.79
N GLU A 180 -1.66 5.78 -13.52
CA GLU A 180 -0.48 6.12 -14.33
C GLU A 180 -0.80 7.22 -15.35
N GLU A 181 -1.86 7.07 -16.12
CA GLU A 181 -2.27 8.10 -17.09
C GLU A 181 -2.55 9.45 -16.42
N GLN A 182 -3.25 9.46 -15.29
CA GLN A 182 -3.56 10.68 -14.54
C GLN A 182 -2.31 11.41 -14.05
N ILE A 183 -1.34 10.69 -13.52
CA ILE A 183 -0.08 11.29 -13.05
C ILE A 183 0.75 11.80 -14.23
N GLN A 184 0.79 11.08 -15.36
CA GLN A 184 1.47 11.57 -16.57
C GLN A 184 0.82 12.85 -17.13
N LEU A 185 -0.51 12.95 -17.08
CA LEU A 185 -1.22 14.18 -17.46
C LEU A 185 -0.92 15.32 -16.51
N TYR A 186 -0.86 15.07 -15.21
CA TYR A 186 -0.45 16.05 -14.20
C TYR A 186 0.97 16.58 -14.49
N ILE A 187 1.95 15.70 -14.69
CA ILE A 187 3.33 16.08 -14.98
C ILE A 187 3.38 16.98 -16.24
N LYS A 188 2.70 16.58 -17.31
CA LYS A 188 2.64 17.37 -18.57
C LYS A 188 2.02 18.75 -18.36
N ALA A 189 0.95 18.83 -17.57
CA ALA A 189 0.29 20.10 -17.28
C ALA A 189 1.18 21.06 -16.47
N GLU A 190 1.92 20.55 -15.47
CA GLU A 190 2.84 21.37 -14.69
C GLU A 190 4.03 21.85 -15.55
N LEU A 191 4.60 20.99 -16.39
CA LEU A 191 5.66 21.40 -17.33
C LEU A 191 5.20 22.45 -18.34
N ALA A 192 3.97 22.38 -18.82
CA ALA A 192 3.39 23.35 -19.74
C ALA A 192 3.25 24.75 -19.09
N LYS A 193 2.95 24.82 -17.79
CA LYS A 193 2.90 26.11 -17.06
C LYS A 193 4.24 26.83 -16.98
N ARG A 194 5.36 26.10 -17.06
CA ARG A 194 6.73 26.67 -17.07
C ARG A 194 7.09 27.31 -18.42
N ALA A 195 6.44 26.84 -19.49
CA ALA A 195 6.76 27.29 -20.85
C ALA A 195 5.92 28.51 -21.29
N ALA A 196 4.94 28.91 -20.46
CA ALA A 196 4.03 30.03 -20.71
C ALA A 196 4.46 31.28 -19.93
#